data_0348f98031702dc38b73412c88beee03
#
_entry.id   0348f98031702dc38b73412c88beee03
#
_cell.length_a   1.000
_cell.length_b   1.000
_cell.length_c   1.000
_cell.angle_alpha   90.00
_cell.angle_beta   90.00
_cell.angle_gamma   90.00
#
_symmetry.space_group_name_H-M   'P 1'
#
loop_
_entity.id
_entity.type
_entity.pdbx_description
1 polymer ?
#
loop_
_entity_poly.entity_id
_entity_poly.type
_entity_poly.pdbx_seq_one_letter_code
_entity_poly.pdbx_strand_id
1 'polypeptide(L)'
;MEVYRTARLVEAMTEYDKGDTLRIQHFIKVHDLALTIGALEGMSGKRLDILETAAILHDIGIHPAEAKYGNCAGPHQEELGPTEAERLIAEVNESLDPKIETEEIERVKFLIGHHHTYDHIDALDWQILVEADFLVNLFENGESKEAVLRIREKIFRTETGRQMLDNMFGI
;
A
#
# COMPACT_ATOMS: atom_id res chain seq x y z
N MET A 1 7.10 13.61 15.24
CA MET A 1 6.61 12.29 15.69
C MET A 1 6.20 11.43 14.51
N GLU A 2 5.39 11.93 13.59
CA GLU A 2 4.99 11.20 12.37
C GLU A 2 6.17 10.66 11.57
N VAL A 3 7.16 11.49 11.24
CA VAL A 3 8.36 11.07 10.49
C VAL A 3 9.11 9.91 11.16
N TYR A 4 9.14 9.86 12.49
CA TYR A 4 9.81 8.77 13.20
C TYR A 4 9.04 7.44 13.11
N ARG A 5 7.70 7.50 13.22
CA ARG A 5 6.81 6.34 13.01
C ARG A 5 7.03 5.74 11.61
N THR A 6 6.95 6.57 10.58
CA THR A 6 7.18 6.18 9.19
C THR A 6 8.56 5.55 8.99
N ALA A 7 9.60 6.20 9.53
CA ALA A 7 10.96 5.68 9.42
C ALA A 7 11.12 4.29 10.05
N ARG A 8 10.50 4.03 11.21
CA ARG A 8 10.53 2.73 11.88
C ARG A 8 9.77 1.65 11.10
N LEU A 9 8.63 2.00 10.50
CA LEU A 9 7.88 1.08 9.63
C LEU A 9 8.68 0.72 8.37
N VAL A 10 9.28 1.70 7.72
CA VAL A 10 10.12 1.48 6.53
C VAL A 10 11.35 0.64 6.87
N GLU A 11 12.01 0.90 8.01
CA GLU A 11 13.14 0.11 8.49
C GLU A 11 12.71 -1.36 8.69
N ALA A 12 11.61 -1.60 9.40
CA ALA A 12 11.09 -2.94 9.66
C ALA A 12 10.70 -3.67 8.36
N MET A 13 10.06 -2.99 7.43
CA MET A 13 9.74 -3.54 6.10
C MET A 13 11.01 -3.93 5.34
N THR A 14 12.02 -3.06 5.31
CA THR A 14 13.26 -3.36 4.59
C THR A 14 14.06 -4.51 5.22
N GLU A 15 13.96 -4.69 6.53
CA GLU A 15 14.56 -5.83 7.22
C GLU A 15 13.79 -7.12 6.92
N TYR A 16 12.47 -7.07 6.90
CA TYR A 16 11.59 -8.19 6.56
C TYR A 16 11.84 -8.69 5.13
N ASP A 17 11.91 -7.79 4.15
CA ASP A 17 12.14 -8.08 2.73
C ASP A 17 13.64 -8.07 2.35
N LYS A 18 14.51 -8.31 3.30
CA LYS A 18 15.98 -8.25 3.10
C LYS A 18 16.45 -9.06 1.90
N GLY A 19 17.06 -8.38 0.95
CA GLY A 19 17.57 -8.97 -0.29
C GLY A 19 16.60 -8.89 -1.47
N ASP A 20 15.33 -8.57 -1.23
CA ASP A 20 14.33 -8.35 -2.27
C ASP A 20 14.24 -6.86 -2.64
N THR A 21 15.24 -6.39 -3.36
CA THR A 21 15.34 -4.96 -3.73
C THR A 21 14.16 -4.48 -4.57
N LEU A 22 13.60 -5.33 -5.41
CA LEU A 22 12.47 -4.95 -6.28
C LEU A 22 11.22 -4.68 -5.43
N ARG A 23 10.90 -5.54 -4.46
CA ARG A 23 9.76 -5.35 -3.56
C ARG A 23 9.96 -4.17 -2.64
N ILE A 24 11.13 -4.02 -2.03
CA ILE A 24 11.45 -2.85 -1.21
C ILE A 24 11.24 -1.54 -2.00
N GLN A 25 11.70 -1.46 -3.25
CA GLN A 25 11.49 -0.29 -4.09
C GLN A 25 10.02 -0.09 -4.47
N HIS A 26 9.27 -1.17 -4.68
CA HIS A 26 7.84 -1.13 -4.91
C HIS A 26 7.10 -0.51 -3.72
N PHE A 27 7.30 -1.02 -2.51
CA PHE A 27 6.70 -0.46 -1.27
C PHE A 27 6.98 1.03 -1.11
N ILE A 28 8.23 1.46 -1.28
CA ILE A 28 8.61 2.87 -1.14
C ILE A 28 7.88 3.75 -2.16
N LYS A 29 7.76 3.31 -3.41
CA LYS A 29 7.04 4.05 -4.44
C LYS A 29 5.54 4.14 -4.16
N VAL A 30 4.91 3.02 -3.78
CA VAL A 30 3.49 2.99 -3.44
C VAL A 30 3.22 3.88 -2.22
N HIS A 31 4.06 3.83 -1.20
CA HIS A 31 3.96 4.70 -0.02
C HIS A 31 3.97 6.18 -0.40
N ASP A 32 4.95 6.64 -1.18
CA ASP A 32 5.09 8.05 -1.55
C ASP A 32 3.89 8.55 -2.39
N LEU A 33 3.44 7.72 -3.33
CA LEU A 33 2.27 8.05 -4.15
C LEU A 33 0.96 8.05 -3.34
N ALA A 34 0.75 7.07 -2.48
CA ALA A 34 -0.44 6.99 -1.63
C ALA A 34 -0.52 8.20 -0.68
N LEU A 35 0.60 8.56 -0.04
CA LEU A 35 0.67 9.71 0.84
C LEU A 35 0.39 11.02 0.09
N THR A 36 0.97 11.18 -1.10
CA THR A 36 0.75 12.35 -1.95
C THR A 36 -0.71 12.48 -2.38
N ILE A 37 -1.31 11.39 -2.89
CA ILE A 37 -2.72 11.39 -3.30
C ILE A 37 -3.60 11.67 -2.08
N GLY A 38 -3.36 10.97 -0.97
CA GLY A 38 -4.15 11.13 0.26
C GLY A 38 -4.16 12.58 0.77
N ALA A 39 -3.00 13.21 0.83
CA ALA A 39 -2.88 14.59 1.27
C ALA A 39 -3.61 15.57 0.33
N LEU A 40 -3.47 15.40 -0.98
CA LEU A 40 -4.12 16.25 -1.99
C LEU A 40 -5.65 16.02 -2.08
N GLU A 41 -6.12 14.81 -1.77
CA GLU A 41 -7.54 14.48 -1.61
C GLU A 41 -8.11 14.90 -0.23
N GLY A 42 -7.32 15.63 0.58
CA GLY A 42 -7.75 16.22 1.85
C GLY A 42 -7.74 15.25 3.05
N MET A 43 -7.06 14.12 2.95
CA MET A 43 -6.84 13.26 4.11
C MET A 43 -5.81 13.87 5.06
N SER A 44 -6.01 13.69 6.36
CA SER A 44 -5.10 14.18 7.40
C SER A 44 -5.23 13.39 8.69
N GLY A 45 -4.25 13.54 9.60
CA GLY A 45 -4.23 12.90 10.91
C GLY A 45 -4.34 11.38 10.79
N LYS A 46 -4.99 10.73 11.75
CA LYS A 46 -5.09 9.26 11.83
C LYS A 46 -5.51 8.58 10.51
N ARG A 47 -6.36 9.21 9.71
CA ARG A 47 -6.77 8.61 8.42
C ARG A 47 -5.61 8.54 7.43
N LEU A 48 -4.79 9.58 7.37
CA LEU A 48 -3.59 9.59 6.53
C LEU A 48 -2.53 8.65 7.08
N ASP A 49 -2.37 8.59 8.41
CA ASP A 49 -1.43 7.68 9.08
C ASP A 49 -1.77 6.20 8.83
N ILE A 50 -3.06 5.86 8.80
CA ILE A 50 -3.54 4.50 8.44
C ILE A 50 -3.19 4.17 6.99
N LEU A 51 -3.49 5.08 6.06
CA LEU A 51 -3.16 4.90 4.64
C LEU A 51 -1.65 4.74 4.44
N GLU A 52 -0.85 5.59 5.08
CA GLU A 52 0.61 5.54 5.05
C GLU A 52 1.13 4.18 5.53
N THR A 53 0.67 3.73 6.69
CA THR A 53 1.06 2.44 7.26
C THR A 53 0.67 1.27 6.35
N ALA A 54 -0.56 1.30 5.82
CA ALA A 54 -1.03 0.29 4.89
C ALA A 54 -0.21 0.26 3.60
N ALA A 55 0.13 1.41 3.03
CA ALA A 55 0.94 1.50 1.82
C ALA A 55 2.37 0.96 2.01
N ILE A 56 3.00 1.20 3.19
CA ILE A 56 4.32 0.64 3.52
C ILE A 56 4.28 -0.90 3.61
N LEU A 57 3.15 -1.49 3.99
CA LEU A 57 3.03 -2.92 4.32
C LEU A 57 2.08 -3.70 3.40
N HIS A 58 1.51 -3.10 2.33
CA HIS A 58 0.41 -3.70 1.58
C HIS A 58 0.72 -5.09 1.02
N ASP A 59 1.91 -5.30 0.51
CA ASP A 59 2.39 -6.53 -0.11
C ASP A 59 3.18 -7.45 0.83
N ILE A 60 3.17 -7.19 2.14
CA ILE A 60 3.95 -7.96 3.14
C ILE A 60 3.57 -9.46 3.16
N GLY A 61 2.42 -9.80 2.60
CA GLY A 61 1.94 -11.17 2.43
C GLY A 61 2.62 -11.97 1.31
N ILE A 62 3.46 -11.37 0.49
CA ILE A 62 4.05 -12.04 -0.69
C ILE A 62 4.96 -13.20 -0.27
N HIS A 63 5.95 -13.00 0.59
CA HIS A 63 6.86 -14.06 1.00
C HIS A 63 6.15 -15.25 1.69
N PRO A 64 5.24 -15.03 2.65
CA PRO A 64 4.47 -16.13 3.21
C PRO A 64 3.54 -16.81 2.20
N ALA A 65 2.99 -16.07 1.21
CA ALA A 65 2.20 -16.66 0.15
C ALA A 65 3.04 -17.56 -0.78
N GLU A 66 4.22 -17.11 -1.18
CA GLU A 66 5.17 -17.92 -1.94
C GLU A 66 5.61 -19.17 -1.18
N ALA A 67 5.90 -19.03 0.11
CA ALA A 67 6.30 -20.16 0.95
C ALA A 67 5.18 -21.19 1.14
N LYS A 68 3.92 -20.74 1.31
CA LYS A 68 2.78 -21.61 1.57
C LYS A 68 2.16 -22.21 0.30
N TYR A 69 2.05 -21.39 -0.76
CA TYR A 69 1.29 -21.72 -1.98
C TYR A 69 2.14 -21.87 -3.24
N GLY A 70 3.43 -21.52 -3.18
CA GLY A 70 4.33 -21.53 -4.34
C GLY A 70 4.08 -20.39 -5.33
N ASN A 71 3.25 -19.40 -4.96
CA ASN A 71 2.98 -18.20 -5.76
C ASN A 71 2.47 -17.05 -4.87
N CYS A 72 2.48 -15.84 -5.42
CA CYS A 72 2.02 -14.63 -4.75
C CYS A 72 0.74 -14.05 -5.39
N ALA A 73 -0.22 -14.89 -5.79
CA ALA A 73 -1.49 -14.41 -6.31
C ALA A 73 -2.22 -13.53 -5.28
N GLY A 74 -2.93 -12.49 -5.75
CA GLY A 74 -3.62 -11.52 -4.90
C GLY A 74 -4.41 -12.12 -3.73
N PRO A 75 -5.29 -13.13 -3.94
CA PRO A 75 -6.02 -13.76 -2.84
C PRO A 75 -5.13 -14.38 -1.76
N HIS A 76 -3.95 -14.89 -2.11
CA HIS A 76 -3.01 -15.46 -1.14
C HIS A 76 -2.31 -14.37 -0.32
N GLN A 77 -2.02 -13.23 -0.93
CA GLN A 77 -1.48 -12.06 -0.24
C GLN A 77 -2.50 -11.47 0.72
N GLU A 78 -3.76 -11.31 0.27
CA GLU A 78 -4.87 -10.82 1.09
C GLU A 78 -5.16 -11.73 2.30
N GLU A 79 -4.97 -13.04 2.16
CA GLU A 79 -5.14 -14.00 3.26
C GLU A 79 -4.04 -13.87 4.32
N LEU A 80 -2.78 -13.72 3.91
CA LEU A 80 -1.62 -13.83 4.81
C LEU A 80 -1.06 -12.47 5.25
N GLY A 81 -1.21 -11.44 4.42
CA GLY A 81 -0.68 -10.10 4.67
C GLY A 81 -1.14 -9.46 5.98
N PRO A 82 -2.44 -9.51 6.34
CA PRO A 82 -2.92 -8.90 7.58
C PRO A 82 -2.22 -9.39 8.84
N THR A 83 -1.96 -10.68 8.95
CA THR A 83 -1.27 -11.28 10.11
C THR A 83 0.20 -10.85 10.18
N GLU A 84 0.90 -10.82 9.04
CA GLU A 84 2.28 -10.36 8.99
C GLU A 84 2.40 -8.87 9.30
N ALA A 85 1.49 -8.05 8.77
CA ALA A 85 1.45 -6.62 9.08
C ALA A 85 1.24 -6.37 10.58
N GLU A 86 0.29 -7.07 11.21
CA GLU A 86 0.05 -6.96 12.65
C GLU A 86 1.29 -7.31 13.48
N ARG A 87 2.00 -8.37 13.10
CA ARG A 87 3.25 -8.78 13.75
C ARG A 87 4.32 -7.70 13.63
N LEU A 88 4.56 -7.17 12.43
CA LEU A 88 5.52 -6.09 12.19
C LEU A 88 5.17 -4.82 12.96
N ILE A 89 3.91 -4.42 12.96
CA ILE A 89 3.45 -3.23 13.71
C ILE A 89 3.65 -3.44 15.21
N ALA A 90 3.41 -4.64 15.74
CA ALA A 90 3.66 -4.93 17.15
C ALA A 90 5.13 -4.76 17.52
N GLU A 91 6.05 -5.24 16.69
CA GLU A 91 7.50 -5.06 16.87
C GLU A 91 7.89 -3.57 16.83
N VAL A 92 7.40 -2.83 15.85
CA VAL A 92 7.66 -1.38 15.73
C VAL A 92 7.10 -0.62 16.94
N ASN A 93 5.94 -1.00 17.43
CA ASN A 93 5.29 -0.41 18.60
C ASN A 93 6.10 -0.52 19.89
N GLU A 94 7.06 -1.45 20.00
CA GLU A 94 7.96 -1.52 21.16
C GLU A 94 8.81 -0.25 21.31
N SER A 95 9.09 0.44 20.19
CA SER A 95 9.93 1.64 20.13
C SER A 95 9.16 2.95 19.93
N LEU A 96 7.83 2.90 19.74
CA LEU A 96 7.01 4.08 19.48
C LEU A 96 6.35 4.65 20.74
N ASP A 97 6.30 5.99 20.78
CA ASP A 97 5.52 6.76 21.73
C ASP A 97 5.02 8.06 21.03
N PRO A 98 3.70 8.22 20.77
CA PRO A 98 2.64 7.24 21.03
C PRO A 98 2.71 6.01 20.12
N LYS A 99 2.12 4.91 20.57
CA LYS A 99 1.97 3.67 19.81
C LYS A 99 0.91 3.82 18.72
N ILE A 100 1.00 2.97 17.69
CA ILE A 100 -0.09 2.75 16.74
C ILE A 100 -1.20 2.03 17.49
N GLU A 101 -2.40 2.61 17.50
CA GLU A 101 -3.54 2.12 18.28
C GLU A 101 -4.19 0.90 17.62
N THR A 102 -4.86 0.08 18.42
CA THR A 102 -5.54 -1.15 17.92
C THR A 102 -6.52 -0.86 16.79
N GLU A 103 -7.29 0.23 16.88
CA GLU A 103 -8.25 0.62 15.83
C GLU A 103 -7.57 0.95 14.50
N GLU A 104 -6.40 1.61 14.54
CA GLU A 104 -5.59 1.88 13.35
C GLU A 104 -5.06 0.57 12.76
N ILE A 105 -4.55 -0.32 13.60
CA ILE A 105 -4.04 -1.64 13.19
C ILE A 105 -5.12 -2.45 12.47
N GLU A 106 -6.33 -2.50 13.03
CA GLU A 106 -7.45 -3.23 12.41
C GLU A 106 -7.83 -2.65 11.04
N ARG A 107 -7.80 -1.31 10.87
CA ARG A 107 -8.05 -0.71 9.55
C ARG A 107 -6.91 -0.98 8.58
N VAL A 108 -5.66 -0.93 9.01
CA VAL A 108 -4.49 -1.30 8.19
C VAL A 108 -4.60 -2.76 7.71
N LYS A 109 -4.93 -3.68 8.61
CA LYS A 109 -5.15 -5.10 8.28
C LYS A 109 -6.27 -5.28 7.25
N PHE A 110 -7.36 -4.54 7.41
CA PHE A 110 -8.46 -4.55 6.43
C PHE A 110 -7.98 -4.10 5.05
N LEU A 111 -7.26 -2.98 4.97
CA LEU A 111 -6.74 -2.45 3.70
C LEU A 111 -5.79 -3.44 3.02
N ILE A 112 -4.88 -4.05 3.77
CA ILE A 112 -3.95 -5.07 3.27
C ILE A 112 -4.70 -6.32 2.79
N GLY A 113 -5.72 -6.76 3.54
CA GLY A 113 -6.53 -7.92 3.18
C GLY A 113 -7.50 -7.68 2.01
N HIS A 114 -7.53 -6.49 1.42
CA HIS A 114 -8.47 -6.15 0.34
C HIS A 114 -7.82 -5.34 -0.79
N HIS A 115 -6.50 -5.13 -0.80
CA HIS A 115 -5.88 -4.23 -1.79
C HIS A 115 -5.89 -4.78 -3.22
N HIS A 116 -6.12 -6.08 -3.41
CA HIS A 116 -6.38 -6.72 -4.70
C HIS A 116 -7.88 -6.90 -5.01
N THR A 117 -8.76 -6.44 -4.13
CA THR A 117 -10.22 -6.45 -4.31
C THR A 117 -10.66 -5.06 -4.78
N TYR A 118 -11.16 -4.96 -6.01
CA TYR A 118 -11.40 -3.68 -6.71
C TYR A 118 -12.86 -3.29 -6.82
N ASP A 119 -13.75 -4.03 -6.18
CA ASP A 119 -15.18 -3.77 -6.10
C ASP A 119 -15.59 -3.50 -4.64
N HIS A 120 -16.72 -2.81 -4.49
CA HIS A 120 -17.29 -2.46 -3.17
C HIS A 120 -16.33 -1.68 -2.25
N ILE A 121 -15.42 -0.88 -2.83
CA ILE A 121 -14.51 -0.04 -2.05
C ILE A 121 -15.31 0.90 -1.15
N ASP A 122 -15.10 0.81 0.16
CA ASP A 122 -15.94 1.45 1.17
C ASP A 122 -15.50 2.88 1.54
N ALA A 123 -14.23 3.22 1.32
CA ALA A 123 -13.68 4.50 1.75
C ALA A 123 -12.48 4.94 0.92
N LEU A 124 -12.12 6.21 1.10
CA LEU A 124 -11.08 6.88 0.32
C LEU A 124 -9.67 6.29 0.53
N ASP A 125 -9.34 5.83 1.74
CA ASP A 125 -8.06 5.19 2.05
C ASP A 125 -7.84 3.90 1.23
N TRP A 126 -8.87 3.05 1.10
CA TRP A 126 -8.79 1.86 0.26
C TRP A 126 -8.67 2.23 -1.22
N GLN A 127 -9.49 3.17 -1.71
CA GLN A 127 -9.42 3.63 -3.09
C GLN A 127 -8.03 4.16 -3.45
N ILE A 128 -7.43 4.98 -2.58
CA ILE A 128 -6.11 5.56 -2.82
C ILE A 128 -5.01 4.50 -2.78
N LEU A 129 -5.06 3.55 -1.84
CA LEU A 129 -4.09 2.45 -1.80
C LEU A 129 -4.09 1.66 -3.11
N VAL A 130 -5.28 1.31 -3.62
CA VAL A 130 -5.43 0.62 -4.91
C VAL A 130 -4.87 1.45 -6.06
N GLU A 131 -5.19 2.74 -6.13
CA GLU A 131 -4.69 3.62 -7.20
C GLU A 131 -3.17 3.78 -7.16
N ALA A 132 -2.58 3.95 -5.97
CA ALA A 132 -1.14 4.09 -5.80
C ALA A 132 -0.40 2.80 -6.22
N ASP A 133 -0.92 1.64 -5.83
CA ASP A 133 -0.38 0.34 -6.24
C ASP A 133 -0.45 0.17 -7.77
N PHE A 134 -1.58 0.50 -8.39
CA PHE A 134 -1.70 0.47 -9.86
C PHE A 134 -0.73 1.40 -10.57
N LEU A 135 -0.49 2.62 -10.07
CA LEU A 135 0.49 3.56 -10.65
C LEU A 135 1.89 2.93 -10.74
N VAL A 136 2.30 2.23 -9.69
CA VAL A 136 3.60 1.56 -9.64
C VAL A 136 3.61 0.32 -10.52
N ASN A 137 2.59 -0.54 -10.42
CA ASN A 137 2.50 -1.78 -11.20
C ASN A 137 2.46 -1.54 -12.71
N LEU A 138 1.71 -0.54 -13.17
CA LEU A 138 1.64 -0.17 -14.59
C LEU A 138 3.02 0.22 -15.16
N PHE A 139 3.82 0.93 -14.36
CA PHE A 139 5.19 1.29 -14.72
C PHE A 139 6.13 0.07 -14.68
N GLU A 140 6.10 -0.71 -13.59
CA GLU A 140 7.00 -1.85 -13.39
C GLU A 140 6.77 -2.97 -14.41
N ASN A 141 5.51 -3.18 -14.82
CA ASN A 141 5.14 -4.17 -15.83
C ASN A 141 5.34 -3.67 -17.27
N GLY A 142 5.64 -2.39 -17.46
CA GLY A 142 5.83 -1.81 -18.80
C GLY A 142 4.56 -1.84 -19.64
N GLU A 143 3.41 -1.54 -19.04
CA GLU A 143 2.11 -1.62 -19.69
C GLU A 143 1.95 -0.65 -20.85
N SER A 144 1.20 -1.08 -21.88
CA SER A 144 0.91 -0.24 -23.05
C SER A 144 -0.03 0.94 -22.70
N LYS A 145 0.01 2.02 -23.49
CA LYS A 145 -0.91 3.16 -23.33
C LYS A 145 -2.39 2.74 -23.36
N GLU A 146 -2.75 1.79 -24.21
CA GLU A 146 -4.11 1.27 -24.30
C GLU A 146 -4.51 0.52 -23.01
N ALA A 147 -3.58 -0.21 -22.40
CA ALA A 147 -3.82 -0.86 -21.10
C ALA A 147 -3.98 0.19 -20.00
N VAL A 148 -3.12 1.20 -19.96
CA VAL A 148 -3.20 2.30 -18.99
C VAL A 148 -4.54 3.03 -19.10
N LEU A 149 -5.02 3.36 -20.30
CA LEU A 149 -6.32 4.00 -20.51
C LEU A 149 -7.48 3.14 -20.00
N ARG A 150 -7.46 1.82 -20.25
CA ARG A 150 -8.49 0.90 -19.73
C ARG A 150 -8.49 0.85 -18.19
N ILE A 151 -7.30 0.79 -17.58
CA ILE A 151 -7.16 0.78 -16.12
C ILE A 151 -7.60 2.12 -15.52
N ARG A 152 -7.26 3.24 -16.15
CA ARG A 152 -7.72 4.56 -15.75
C ARG A 152 -9.24 4.61 -15.58
N GLU A 153 -9.98 4.15 -16.59
CA GLU A 153 -11.44 4.17 -16.55
C GLU A 153 -12.05 3.16 -15.57
N LYS A 154 -11.41 2.00 -15.43
CA LYS A 154 -11.91 0.92 -14.58
C LYS A 154 -11.62 1.14 -13.09
N ILE A 155 -10.44 1.62 -12.74
CA ILE A 155 -9.91 1.61 -11.37
C ILE A 155 -9.88 3.01 -10.75
N PHE A 156 -9.39 4.03 -11.48
CA PHE A 156 -9.13 5.35 -10.91
C PHE A 156 -10.42 6.15 -10.69
N ARG A 157 -10.60 6.65 -9.47
CA ARG A 157 -11.77 7.44 -9.04
C ARG A 157 -11.39 8.80 -8.46
N THR A 158 -10.20 8.91 -7.83
CA THR A 158 -9.76 10.19 -7.26
C THR A 158 -9.31 11.14 -8.38
N GLU A 159 -9.49 12.43 -8.16
CA GLU A 159 -9.02 13.45 -9.11
C GLU A 159 -7.50 13.46 -9.18
N THR A 160 -6.84 13.43 -8.02
CA THR A 160 -5.38 13.42 -7.91
C THR A 160 -4.77 12.17 -8.52
N GLY A 161 -5.32 10.98 -8.25
CA GLY A 161 -4.82 9.73 -8.81
C GLY A 161 -4.91 9.71 -10.33
N ARG A 162 -6.02 10.17 -10.90
CA ARG A 162 -6.17 10.34 -12.37
C ARG A 162 -5.17 11.31 -12.96
N GLN A 163 -4.98 12.47 -12.31
CA GLN A 163 -4.03 13.46 -12.78
C GLN A 163 -2.58 12.95 -12.73
N MET A 164 -2.23 12.19 -11.68
CA MET A 164 -0.91 11.57 -11.59
C MET A 164 -0.70 10.53 -12.68
N LEU A 165 -1.69 9.68 -12.92
CA LEU A 165 -1.64 8.70 -14.00
C LEU A 165 -1.43 9.37 -15.37
N ASP A 166 -2.22 10.42 -15.66
CA ASP A 166 -2.16 11.16 -16.91
C ASP A 166 -0.76 11.79 -17.09
N ASN A 167 -0.20 12.38 -16.02
CA ASN A 167 1.14 12.95 -16.03
C ASN A 167 2.24 11.91 -16.22
N MET A 168 2.15 10.78 -15.50
CA MET A 168 3.18 9.73 -15.56
C MET A 168 3.24 9.06 -16.93
N PHE A 169 2.11 8.85 -17.57
CA PHE A 169 2.03 8.10 -18.83
C PHE A 169 1.84 8.99 -20.07
N GLY A 170 1.71 10.30 -19.92
CA GLY A 170 1.57 11.25 -21.02
C GLY A 170 0.30 11.03 -21.84
N ILE A 171 -0.85 10.91 -21.16
CA ILE A 171 -2.18 10.67 -21.77
C ILE A 171 -3.14 11.80 -21.41
#